data_a4b70ac2a40977577d0af2d7b102a425
#
_entry.id   a4b70ac2a40977577d0af2d7b102a425
#
_cell.length_a   1.000
_cell.length_b   1.000
_cell.length_c   1.000
_cell.angle_alpha   90.00
_cell.angle_beta   90.00
_cell.angle_gamma   90.00
#
_symmetry.space_group_name_H-M   'P 1'
#
loop_
_entity.id
_entity.type
_entity.pdbx_description
1 polymer ?
#
loop_
_entity_poly.entity_id
_entity_poly.type
_entity_poly.pdbx_seq_one_letter_code
_entity_poly.pdbx_strand_id
1 'polypeptide(L)'
;MRKKVFVSGCFDMLHSGHISFLENAATYGDVYVGLGSDQTLFELKGRRPVNDENERLYMMKAINCVKSAFISQGSGILDFSEEIKRLRPDIFVVNQDGNIPQKQKLCEEQAIEYVILNRLPHEDLQIRSTTTLREIDKMPYRIDLAGGWLDQPFVSKHHQGCVITMSIAPTLEFNERSGMST
;
A
#
# COMPACT_ATOMS: atom_id res chain seq x y z
N MET A 1 -10.61 -29.74 7.32
CA MET A 1 -9.60 -28.62 7.35
C MET A 1 -10.22 -27.41 6.68
N ARG A 2 -9.90 -26.19 7.13
CA ARG A 2 -10.30 -24.97 6.39
C ARG A 2 -9.50 -24.89 5.09
N LYS A 3 -10.12 -24.36 4.01
CA LYS A 3 -9.44 -24.13 2.73
C LYS A 3 -8.26 -23.18 2.94
N LYS A 4 -7.18 -23.36 2.20
CA LYS A 4 -6.06 -22.41 2.13
C LYS A 4 -6.38 -21.35 1.11
N VAL A 5 -6.42 -20.09 1.54
CA VAL A 5 -6.68 -18.94 0.69
C VAL A 5 -5.38 -18.18 0.50
N PHE A 6 -4.94 -18.02 -0.74
CA PHE A 6 -3.77 -17.23 -1.07
C PHE A 6 -4.18 -15.84 -1.55
N VAL A 7 -3.46 -14.83 -1.12
CA VAL A 7 -3.54 -13.47 -1.64
C VAL A 7 -2.14 -12.94 -1.91
N SER A 8 -1.97 -12.12 -2.95
CA SER A 8 -0.71 -11.47 -3.26
C SER A 8 -0.87 -9.96 -3.36
N GLY A 9 0.13 -9.23 -2.94
CA GLY A 9 0.11 -7.78 -3.06
C GLY A 9 1.32 -7.09 -2.47
N CYS A 10 1.39 -5.78 -2.70
CA CYS A 10 2.45 -4.93 -2.14
C CYS A 10 2.18 -4.57 -0.67
N PHE A 11 0.92 -4.25 -0.34
CA PHE A 11 0.46 -3.82 0.98
C PHE A 11 1.32 -2.68 1.59
N ASP A 12 1.83 -1.82 0.71
CA ASP A 12 2.55 -0.62 1.11
C ASP A 12 1.56 0.43 1.66
N MET A 13 1.92 1.14 2.73
CA MET A 13 1.04 2.06 3.45
C MET A 13 -0.29 1.37 3.81
N LEU A 14 -0.24 0.41 4.72
CA LEU A 14 -1.41 -0.36 5.15
C LEU A 14 -2.58 0.56 5.54
N HIS A 15 -3.76 0.28 5.02
CA HIS A 15 -4.98 1.09 5.24
C HIS A 15 -6.22 0.20 5.33
N SER A 16 -7.36 0.79 5.74
CA SER A 16 -8.64 0.08 5.93
C SER A 16 -9.07 -0.76 4.73
N GLY A 17 -8.83 -0.31 3.51
CA GLY A 17 -9.16 -1.07 2.31
C GLY A 17 -8.35 -2.38 2.16
N HIS A 18 -7.11 -2.42 2.67
CA HIS A 18 -6.34 -3.67 2.73
C HIS A 18 -6.91 -4.61 3.79
N ILE A 19 -7.30 -4.09 4.96
CA ILE A 19 -7.89 -4.89 6.03
C ILE A 19 -9.22 -5.50 5.57
N SER A 20 -10.12 -4.68 5.02
CA SER A 20 -11.41 -5.15 4.49
C SER A 20 -11.23 -6.25 3.44
N PHE A 21 -10.25 -6.11 2.54
CA PHE A 21 -9.93 -7.14 1.55
C PHE A 21 -9.50 -8.46 2.21
N LEU A 22 -8.62 -8.41 3.21
CA LEU A 22 -8.13 -9.59 3.91
C LEU A 22 -9.22 -10.27 4.74
N GLU A 23 -10.09 -9.50 5.39
CA GLU A 23 -11.25 -10.02 6.12
C GLU A 23 -12.24 -10.72 5.18
N ASN A 24 -12.53 -10.11 4.02
CA ASN A 24 -13.36 -10.75 3.00
C ASN A 24 -12.69 -12.03 2.45
N ALA A 25 -11.38 -12.03 2.21
CA ALA A 25 -10.66 -13.24 1.81
C ALA A 25 -10.74 -14.34 2.89
N ALA A 26 -10.70 -13.98 4.18
CA ALA A 26 -10.77 -14.90 5.30
C ALA A 26 -12.14 -15.60 5.44
N THR A 27 -13.18 -15.08 4.80
CA THR A 27 -14.48 -15.78 4.75
C THR A 27 -14.41 -17.09 3.95
N TYR A 28 -13.46 -17.19 3.02
CA TYR A 28 -13.23 -18.39 2.21
C TYR A 28 -12.36 -19.44 2.89
N GLY A 29 -11.52 -19.05 3.86
CA GLY A 29 -10.62 -20.00 4.53
C GLY A 29 -9.50 -19.33 5.34
N ASP A 30 -8.40 -20.07 5.55
CA ASP A 30 -7.20 -19.57 6.22
C ASP A 30 -6.35 -18.76 5.23
N VAL A 31 -6.11 -17.47 5.52
CA VAL A 31 -5.44 -16.54 4.60
C VAL A 31 -3.92 -16.63 4.71
N TYR A 32 -3.28 -16.85 3.58
CA TYR A 32 -1.83 -16.82 3.39
C TYR A 32 -1.47 -15.68 2.44
N VAL A 33 -0.57 -14.80 2.87
CA VAL A 33 -0.25 -13.56 2.15
C VAL A 33 1.17 -13.62 1.58
N GLY A 34 1.28 -13.51 0.25
CA GLY A 34 2.54 -13.28 -0.46
C GLY A 34 2.76 -11.78 -0.67
N LEU A 35 3.83 -11.24 -0.06
CA LEU A 35 4.24 -9.85 -0.21
C LEU A 35 5.28 -9.74 -1.30
N GLY A 36 5.07 -8.84 -2.26
CA GLY A 36 6.13 -8.50 -3.21
C GLY A 36 7.32 -7.87 -2.49
N SER A 37 8.55 -8.29 -2.87
CA SER A 37 9.79 -7.71 -2.34
C SER A 37 9.93 -6.23 -2.73
N ASP A 38 10.80 -5.49 -2.05
CA ASP A 38 11.08 -4.10 -2.40
C ASP A 38 11.64 -3.96 -3.82
N GLN A 39 12.44 -4.94 -4.25
CA GLN A 39 12.94 -5.01 -5.61
C GLN A 39 11.82 -5.21 -6.63
N THR A 40 10.90 -6.17 -6.39
CA THR A 40 9.74 -6.39 -7.25
C THR A 40 8.85 -5.14 -7.34
N LEU A 41 8.63 -4.45 -6.21
CA LEU A 41 7.85 -3.21 -6.22
C LEU A 41 8.53 -2.12 -7.04
N PHE A 42 9.84 -1.97 -6.92
CA PHE A 42 10.59 -1.00 -7.70
C PHE A 42 10.52 -1.30 -9.20
N GLU A 43 10.68 -2.56 -9.60
CA GLU A 43 10.57 -3.00 -10.99
C GLU A 43 9.17 -2.74 -11.59
N LEU A 44 8.12 -3.05 -10.84
CA LEU A 44 6.74 -2.92 -11.32
C LEU A 44 6.19 -1.49 -11.28
N LYS A 45 6.65 -0.66 -10.34
CA LYS A 45 6.06 0.67 -10.08
C LYS A 45 7.00 1.84 -10.33
N GLY A 46 8.28 1.58 -10.66
CA GLY A 46 9.31 2.60 -10.87
C GLY A 46 9.65 3.41 -9.62
N ARG A 47 9.26 2.94 -8.43
CA ARG A 47 9.49 3.63 -7.16
C ARG A 47 9.61 2.66 -5.99
N ARG A 48 10.37 3.05 -4.97
CA ARG A 48 10.47 2.28 -3.72
C ARG A 48 9.16 2.37 -2.90
N PRO A 49 8.83 1.33 -2.11
CA PRO A 49 7.76 1.43 -1.13
C PRO A 49 8.10 2.46 -0.04
N VAL A 50 7.09 2.92 0.70
CA VAL A 50 7.28 3.76 1.91
C VAL A 50 7.80 2.90 3.05
N ASN A 51 7.14 1.75 3.27
CA ASN A 51 7.55 0.78 4.27
C ASN A 51 8.35 -0.33 3.58
N ASP A 52 9.53 -0.66 4.09
CA ASP A 52 10.33 -1.75 3.54
C ASP A 52 9.62 -3.12 3.69
N GLU A 53 10.12 -4.12 2.99
CA GLU A 53 9.49 -5.45 2.96
C GLU A 53 9.38 -6.10 4.34
N ASN A 54 10.30 -5.83 5.27
CA ASN A 54 10.28 -6.39 6.62
C ASN A 54 9.22 -5.71 7.48
N GLU A 55 9.09 -4.38 7.39
CA GLU A 55 8.00 -3.64 8.05
C GLU A 55 6.64 -4.08 7.52
N ARG A 56 6.48 -4.22 6.21
CA ARG A 56 5.25 -4.70 5.60
C ARG A 56 4.90 -6.12 6.05
N LEU A 57 5.91 -6.99 6.14
CA LEU A 57 5.76 -8.35 6.65
C LEU A 57 5.37 -8.37 8.13
N TYR A 58 6.01 -7.53 8.94
CA TYR A 58 5.70 -7.39 10.36
C TYR A 58 4.23 -6.98 10.58
N MET A 59 3.79 -5.91 9.91
CA MET A 59 2.41 -5.44 9.99
C MET A 59 1.42 -6.50 9.51
N MET A 60 1.73 -7.19 8.41
CA MET A 60 0.84 -8.22 7.85
C MET A 60 0.66 -9.41 8.79
N LYS A 61 1.73 -9.83 9.48
CA LYS A 61 1.67 -10.90 10.50
C LYS A 61 0.85 -10.53 11.73
N ALA A 62 0.69 -9.24 12.01
CA ALA A 62 -0.09 -8.75 13.15
C ALA A 62 -1.60 -8.68 12.87
N ILE A 63 -2.03 -8.89 11.62
CA ILE A 63 -3.45 -8.85 11.25
C ILE A 63 -4.13 -10.15 11.66
N ASN A 64 -5.17 -10.05 12.46
CA ASN A 64 -5.84 -11.18 13.10
C ASN A 64 -6.39 -12.22 12.10
N CYS A 65 -6.88 -11.79 10.94
CA CYS A 65 -7.42 -12.69 9.91
C CYS A 65 -6.33 -13.36 9.03
N VAL A 66 -5.05 -12.97 9.18
CA VAL A 66 -3.93 -13.54 8.42
C VAL A 66 -3.33 -14.72 9.16
N LYS A 67 -3.39 -15.89 8.55
CA LYS A 67 -2.79 -17.12 9.10
C LYS A 67 -1.28 -17.14 9.01
N SER A 68 -0.75 -16.66 7.87
CA SER A 68 0.69 -16.57 7.63
C SER A 68 0.98 -15.55 6.53
N ALA A 69 2.13 -14.88 6.63
CA ALA A 69 2.62 -13.96 5.60
C ALA A 69 4.10 -14.21 5.34
N PHE A 70 4.53 -14.01 4.10
CA PHE A 70 5.91 -14.18 3.66
C PHE A 70 6.23 -13.21 2.53
N ILE A 71 7.53 -12.93 2.32
CA ILE A 71 8.03 -12.16 1.19
C ILE A 71 8.25 -13.14 0.04
N SER A 72 7.69 -12.83 -1.13
CA SER A 72 7.87 -13.60 -2.37
C SER A 72 9.33 -13.53 -2.82
N GLN A 73 9.88 -14.67 -3.24
CA GLN A 73 11.29 -14.79 -3.63
C GLN A 73 11.52 -14.63 -5.14
N GLY A 74 10.45 -14.59 -5.92
CA GLY A 74 10.51 -14.39 -7.37
C GLY A 74 10.63 -12.92 -7.76
N SER A 75 10.38 -12.64 -9.03
CA SER A 75 10.38 -11.30 -9.62
C SER A 75 9.20 -11.10 -10.55
N GLY A 76 8.88 -9.82 -10.83
CA GLY A 76 7.80 -9.45 -11.74
C GLY A 76 6.40 -9.71 -11.17
N ILE A 77 5.43 -9.82 -12.07
CA ILE A 77 3.99 -9.89 -11.73
C ILE A 77 3.60 -11.18 -11.00
N LEU A 78 4.31 -12.28 -11.26
CA LEU A 78 4.08 -13.60 -10.67
C LEU A 78 5.24 -13.99 -9.73
N ASP A 79 5.77 -13.06 -8.98
CA ASP A 79 6.89 -13.22 -8.05
C ASP A 79 6.66 -14.33 -7.00
N PHE A 80 5.41 -14.69 -6.75
CA PHE A 80 4.95 -15.70 -5.79
C PHE A 80 4.78 -17.12 -6.39
N SER A 81 5.20 -17.37 -7.63
CA SER A 81 4.91 -18.64 -8.33
C SER A 81 5.47 -19.86 -7.62
N GLU A 82 6.66 -19.77 -7.03
CA GLU A 82 7.27 -20.89 -6.30
C GLU A 82 6.58 -21.13 -4.95
N GLU A 83 6.11 -20.07 -4.30
CA GLU A 83 5.36 -20.14 -3.05
C GLU A 83 4.00 -20.80 -3.26
N ILE A 84 3.30 -20.50 -4.35
CA ILE A 84 2.04 -21.17 -4.72
C ILE A 84 2.26 -22.67 -4.91
N LYS A 85 3.31 -23.09 -5.61
CA LYS A 85 3.62 -24.51 -5.81
C LYS A 85 3.87 -25.24 -4.49
N ARG A 86 4.52 -24.58 -3.53
CA ARG A 86 4.81 -25.14 -2.19
C ARG A 86 3.57 -25.13 -1.28
N LEU A 87 2.84 -24.02 -1.26
CA LEU A 87 1.67 -23.82 -0.41
C LEU A 87 0.49 -24.70 -0.85
N ARG A 88 0.32 -24.83 -2.18
CA ARG A 88 -0.83 -25.49 -2.82
C ARG A 88 -2.15 -24.96 -2.24
N PRO A 89 -2.46 -23.69 -2.47
CA PRO A 89 -3.70 -23.12 -1.98
C PRO A 89 -4.89 -23.69 -2.74
N ASP A 90 -6.04 -23.76 -2.07
CA ASP A 90 -7.31 -24.15 -2.68
C ASP A 90 -7.90 -22.99 -3.49
N ILE A 91 -7.68 -21.77 -3.01
CA ILE A 91 -8.27 -20.54 -3.57
C ILE A 91 -7.21 -19.46 -3.69
N PHE A 92 -7.20 -18.73 -4.81
CA PHE A 92 -6.46 -17.48 -4.97
C PHE A 92 -7.44 -16.31 -5.08
N VAL A 93 -7.41 -15.41 -4.12
CA VAL A 93 -8.29 -14.25 -4.05
C VAL A 93 -7.54 -13.00 -4.48
N VAL A 94 -8.15 -12.23 -5.37
CA VAL A 94 -7.65 -10.92 -5.83
C VAL A 94 -8.76 -9.87 -5.77
N ASN A 95 -8.38 -8.60 -5.69
CA ASN A 95 -9.28 -7.49 -5.99
C ASN A 95 -9.38 -7.26 -7.51
N GLN A 96 -10.39 -6.51 -7.95
CA GLN A 96 -10.57 -6.13 -9.35
C GLN A 96 -9.31 -5.51 -9.97
N ASP A 97 -8.64 -4.61 -9.27
CA ASP A 97 -7.39 -3.96 -9.71
C ASP A 97 -6.18 -4.91 -9.72
N GLY A 98 -6.23 -6.01 -9.00
CA GLY A 98 -5.22 -7.07 -9.03
C GLY A 98 -5.54 -8.23 -9.97
N ASN A 99 -6.70 -8.17 -10.66
CA ASN A 99 -7.11 -9.19 -11.61
C ASN A 99 -6.38 -9.01 -12.95
N ILE A 100 -5.54 -9.97 -13.30
CA ILE A 100 -4.76 -9.99 -14.54
C ILE A 100 -4.79 -11.38 -15.17
N PRO A 101 -4.73 -11.47 -16.52
CA PRO A 101 -4.81 -12.76 -17.23
C PRO A 101 -3.74 -13.76 -16.81
N GLN A 102 -2.53 -13.30 -16.48
CA GLN A 102 -1.42 -14.16 -16.07
C GLN A 102 -1.72 -14.90 -14.77
N LYS A 103 -2.40 -14.26 -13.81
CA LYS A 103 -2.81 -14.91 -12.55
C LYS A 103 -3.90 -15.93 -12.77
N GLN A 104 -4.87 -15.62 -13.63
CA GLN A 104 -5.93 -16.56 -14.00
C GLN A 104 -5.33 -17.82 -14.63
N LYS A 105 -4.45 -17.65 -15.61
CA LYS A 105 -3.77 -18.75 -16.28
C LYS A 105 -2.97 -19.63 -15.29
N LEU A 106 -2.24 -19.00 -14.38
CA LEU A 106 -1.50 -19.72 -13.32
C LEU A 106 -2.45 -20.59 -12.46
N CYS A 107 -3.60 -20.04 -12.08
CA CYS A 107 -4.60 -20.76 -11.30
C CYS A 107 -5.21 -21.92 -12.07
N GLU A 108 -5.53 -21.74 -13.36
CA GLU A 108 -6.00 -22.81 -14.22
C GLU A 108 -4.98 -23.94 -14.33
N GLU A 109 -3.71 -23.63 -14.56
CA GLU A 109 -2.61 -24.62 -14.66
C GLU A 109 -2.39 -25.40 -13.36
N GLN A 110 -2.66 -24.80 -12.20
CA GLN A 110 -2.46 -25.37 -10.88
C GLN A 110 -3.75 -25.94 -10.24
N ALA A 111 -4.87 -25.89 -10.95
CA ALA A 111 -6.20 -26.28 -10.47
C ALA A 111 -6.60 -25.53 -9.16
N ILE A 112 -6.31 -24.22 -9.10
CA ILE A 112 -6.64 -23.34 -7.99
C ILE A 112 -7.90 -22.54 -8.35
N GLU A 113 -8.88 -22.50 -7.44
CA GLU A 113 -10.06 -21.66 -7.59
C GLU A 113 -9.67 -20.17 -7.59
N TYR A 114 -10.04 -19.42 -8.64
CA TYR A 114 -9.71 -18.00 -8.75
C TYR A 114 -10.92 -17.14 -8.41
N VAL A 115 -10.81 -16.31 -7.37
CA VAL A 115 -11.91 -15.48 -6.87
C VAL A 115 -11.55 -14.00 -6.99
N ILE A 116 -12.44 -13.22 -7.58
CA ILE A 116 -12.29 -11.76 -7.72
C ILE A 116 -13.25 -11.09 -6.76
N LEU A 117 -12.72 -10.30 -5.83
CA LEU A 117 -13.53 -9.50 -4.90
C LEU A 117 -13.70 -8.07 -5.41
N ASN A 118 -14.89 -7.53 -5.17
CA ASN A 118 -15.14 -6.11 -5.35
C ASN A 118 -14.45 -5.32 -4.23
N ARG A 119 -13.93 -4.14 -4.58
CA ARG A 119 -13.33 -3.24 -3.61
C ARG A 119 -14.40 -2.50 -2.84
N LEU A 120 -14.81 -3.04 -1.72
CA LEU A 120 -15.80 -2.44 -0.84
C LEU A 120 -15.09 -1.92 0.42
N PRO A 121 -15.41 -0.69 0.86
CA PRO A 121 -14.98 -0.22 2.18
C PRO A 121 -15.69 -1.05 3.26
N HIS A 122 -15.08 -1.11 4.45
CA HIS A 122 -15.73 -1.70 5.60
C HIS A 122 -16.75 -0.68 6.17
N GLU A 123 -18.03 -1.06 6.22
CA GLU A 123 -19.12 -0.25 6.75
C GLU A 123 -19.09 1.21 6.23
N ASP A 124 -19.07 2.19 7.14
CA ASP A 124 -19.09 3.63 6.82
C ASP A 124 -17.69 4.22 6.56
N LEU A 125 -16.64 3.38 6.45
CA LEU A 125 -15.29 3.88 6.20
C LEU A 125 -15.15 4.39 4.76
N GLN A 126 -14.33 5.42 4.60
CA GLN A 126 -14.00 5.94 3.28
C GLN A 126 -13.18 4.94 2.46
N ILE A 127 -13.43 4.92 1.15
CA ILE A 127 -12.56 4.17 0.21
C ILE A 127 -11.16 4.77 0.25
N ARG A 128 -10.17 3.94 0.59
CA ARG A 128 -8.76 4.31 0.66
C ARG A 128 -7.95 3.56 -0.39
N SER A 129 -6.94 4.20 -0.94
CA SER A 129 -5.92 3.56 -1.77
C SER A 129 -4.54 4.11 -1.44
N THR A 130 -3.51 3.30 -1.63
CA THR A 130 -2.11 3.75 -1.47
C THR A 130 -1.80 4.95 -2.37
N THR A 131 -2.36 5.00 -3.58
CA THR A 131 -2.18 6.13 -4.52
C THR A 131 -2.76 7.41 -3.93
N THR A 132 -4.00 7.39 -3.46
CA THR A 132 -4.65 8.55 -2.85
C THR A 132 -3.92 9.00 -1.58
N LEU A 133 -3.46 8.05 -0.74
CA LEU A 133 -2.70 8.39 0.46
C LEU A 133 -1.36 9.06 0.13
N ARG A 134 -0.68 8.60 -0.92
CA ARG A 134 0.57 9.23 -1.38
C ARG A 134 0.37 10.62 -2.00
N GLU A 135 -0.81 10.92 -2.51
CA GLU A 135 -1.13 12.26 -3.01
C GLU A 135 -1.33 13.26 -1.88
N ILE A 136 -1.72 12.78 -0.69
CA ILE A 136 -1.80 13.62 0.52
C ILE A 136 -0.41 14.09 0.95
N ASP A 137 0.65 13.30 0.70
CA ASP A 137 2.04 13.69 0.98
C ASP A 137 2.58 14.78 0.04
N LYS A 138 1.85 15.11 -1.02
CA LYS A 138 2.17 16.23 -1.91
C LYS A 138 1.62 17.55 -1.38
N MET A 139 1.77 17.80 -0.07
CA MET A 139 1.43 19.12 0.47
C MET A 139 2.30 20.18 -0.18
N PRO A 140 1.73 21.26 -0.70
CA PRO A 140 2.52 22.33 -1.28
C PRO A 140 3.39 22.94 -0.18
N TYR A 141 4.65 23.19 -0.51
CA TYR A 141 5.50 23.98 0.37
C TYR A 141 5.01 25.43 0.41
N ARG A 142 5.01 25.99 1.60
CA ARG A 142 4.75 27.39 1.83
C ARG A 142 6.08 28.14 1.88
N ILE A 143 6.21 29.16 1.05
CA ILE A 143 7.29 30.13 1.15
C ILE A 143 6.70 31.44 1.65
N ASP A 144 7.18 31.94 2.77
CA ASP A 144 6.82 33.22 3.31
C ASP A 144 7.75 34.27 2.69
N LEU A 145 7.19 35.09 1.79
CA LEU A 145 7.94 36.16 1.12
C LEU A 145 8.11 37.39 2.01
N ALA A 146 7.14 37.63 2.88
CA ALA A 146 7.17 38.71 3.86
C ALA A 146 6.23 38.43 5.01
N GLY A 147 6.59 38.87 6.22
CA GLY A 147 5.72 38.85 7.40
C GLY A 147 5.37 37.46 7.96
N GLY A 148 6.16 36.42 7.67
CA GLY A 148 5.85 35.04 8.00
C GLY A 148 5.53 34.76 9.48
N TRP A 149 6.07 35.51 10.40
CA TRP A 149 5.77 35.42 11.84
C TRP A 149 4.45 36.06 12.25
N LEU A 150 3.87 36.92 11.41
CA LEU A 150 2.63 37.63 11.71
C LEU A 150 1.39 36.75 11.64
N ASP A 151 1.49 35.57 11.06
CA ASP A 151 0.41 34.55 11.07
C ASP A 151 0.33 33.78 12.41
N GLN A 152 1.33 33.93 13.26
CA GLN A 152 1.32 33.32 14.59
C GLN A 152 0.48 34.15 15.58
N PRO A 153 -0.50 33.53 16.30
CA PRO A 153 -1.39 34.27 17.21
C PRO A 153 -0.67 35.08 18.30
N PHE A 154 0.50 34.62 18.76
CA PHE A 154 1.28 35.33 19.79
C PHE A 154 1.98 36.59 19.25
N VAL A 155 2.23 36.65 17.95
CA VAL A 155 2.80 37.83 17.29
C VAL A 155 1.70 38.81 16.83
N SER A 156 0.65 38.29 16.16
CA SER A 156 -0.44 39.08 15.58
C SER A 156 -1.25 39.86 16.63
N LYS A 157 -1.25 39.43 17.88
CA LYS A 157 -1.87 40.15 19.00
C LYS A 157 -1.18 41.50 19.31
N HIS A 158 0.10 41.63 18.98
CA HIS A 158 0.92 42.78 19.33
C HIS A 158 1.32 43.58 18.12
N HIS A 159 1.32 42.98 16.94
CA HIS A 159 1.77 43.64 15.69
C HIS A 159 0.78 43.32 14.58
N GLN A 160 0.19 44.36 14.04
CA GLN A 160 -0.64 44.29 12.84
C GLN A 160 0.26 44.30 11.59
N GLY A 161 -0.07 43.46 10.62
CA GLY A 161 0.68 43.42 9.36
C GLY A 161 0.06 42.44 8.36
N CYS A 162 0.66 42.37 7.19
CA CYS A 162 0.28 41.42 6.15
C CYS A 162 1.32 40.32 6.01
N VAL A 163 0.87 39.10 5.74
CA VAL A 163 1.73 37.97 5.37
C VAL A 163 1.56 37.75 3.88
N ILE A 164 2.65 37.67 3.16
CA ILE A 164 2.66 37.29 1.75
C ILE A 164 3.28 35.90 1.66
N THR A 165 2.49 34.92 1.22
CA THR A 165 2.92 33.55 1.07
C THR A 165 2.73 33.07 -0.36
N MET A 166 3.58 32.17 -0.78
CA MET A 166 3.48 31.47 -2.05
C MET A 166 3.44 29.97 -1.80
N SER A 167 2.46 29.28 -2.37
CA SER A 167 2.41 27.82 -2.38
C SER A 167 3.17 27.28 -3.58
N ILE A 168 4.11 26.38 -3.36
CA ILE A 168 4.90 25.73 -4.40
C ILE A 168 4.61 24.25 -4.38
N ALA A 169 4.23 23.69 -5.54
CA ALA A 169 4.09 22.26 -5.66
C ALA A 169 5.46 21.59 -5.48
N PRO A 170 5.58 20.54 -4.63
CA PRO A 170 6.83 19.84 -4.43
C PRO A 170 7.27 19.18 -5.75
N THR A 171 8.53 19.36 -6.14
CA THR A 171 9.18 18.63 -7.22
C THR A 171 9.98 17.47 -6.66
N LEU A 172 10.23 16.43 -7.49
CA LEU A 172 11.07 15.29 -7.08
C LEU A 172 12.45 15.75 -6.59
N GLU A 173 13.07 16.69 -7.28
CA GLU A 173 14.39 17.26 -6.91
C GLU A 173 14.38 17.98 -5.57
N PHE A 174 13.28 18.64 -5.22
CA PHE A 174 13.15 19.33 -3.94
C PHE A 174 13.03 18.33 -2.78
N ASN A 175 12.30 17.24 -2.97
CA ASN A 175 12.14 16.18 -1.97
C ASN A 175 13.43 15.40 -1.74
N GLU A 176 14.25 15.18 -2.76
CA GLU A 176 15.56 14.51 -2.62
C GLU A 176 16.55 15.33 -1.79
N ARG A 177 16.52 16.67 -1.90
CA ARG A 177 17.40 17.57 -1.12
C ARG A 177 16.99 17.68 0.34
N SER A 178 15.70 17.61 0.66
CA SER A 178 15.23 17.69 2.05
C SER A 178 15.53 16.44 2.89
N GLY A 179 15.79 15.30 2.25
CA GLY A 179 16.18 14.05 2.91
C GLY A 179 17.67 13.93 3.25
N MET A 180 18.50 14.92 2.94
CA MET A 180 19.96 14.87 3.14
C MET A 180 20.46 15.64 4.37
N SER A 181 19.60 16.10 5.24
CA SER A 181 20.03 16.82 6.46
C SER A 181 19.50 16.14 7.73
N THR A 182 20.08 15.01 8.07
CA THR A 182 20.22 14.53 9.46
C THR A 182 21.49 13.72 9.58
#